data_c3060504b03a4820e7e25c7c637b04a8
#
_entry.id   c3060504b03a4820e7e25c7c637b04a8
#
_cell.length_a   1.000
_cell.length_b   1.000
_cell.length_c   1.000
_cell.angle_alpha   90.00
_cell.angle_beta   90.00
_cell.angle_gamma   90.00
#
_symmetry.space_group_name_H-M   'P 1'
#
loop_
_entity.id
_entity.type
_entity.pdbx_description
1 polymer ?
#
loop_
_entity_poly.entity_id
_entity_poly.type
_entity_poly.pdbx_seq_one_letter_code
_entity_poly.pdbx_strand_id
1 'polypeptide(L)'
;MPFRFPLATVLRVRESLEKREERALQKIQLEMARVSHQIEELTARIAKSHVAREQAMAQPIPARDLHTLLWEVQAAGEKKKALHHDLQILEQQRNEQIKVYREAHRDRETMTDMSNKQRDLYEQEQARTQQKSLDDIFIARRHRS
;
A
#
# COMPACT_ATOMS: atom_id res chain seq x y z
N MET A 1 -0.71 39.57 -0.51
CA MET A 1 -1.16 38.51 0.41
C MET A 1 -0.72 37.14 -0.09
N PRO A 2 -0.30 36.23 0.81
CA PRO A 2 0.04 34.89 0.40
C PRO A 2 -1.20 34.14 -0.12
N PHE A 3 -0.97 33.24 -1.06
CA PHE A 3 -2.02 32.39 -1.59
C PHE A 3 -2.58 31.46 -0.49
N ARG A 4 -3.89 31.38 -0.42
CA ARG A 4 -4.59 30.42 0.47
C ARG A 4 -5.61 29.65 -0.34
N PHE A 5 -5.51 28.33 -0.30
CA PHE A 5 -6.50 27.46 -0.92
C PHE A 5 -7.73 27.38 -0.02
N PRO A 6 -8.94 27.76 -0.51
CA PRO A 6 -10.15 27.76 0.34
C PRO A 6 -10.50 26.37 0.88
N LEU A 7 -10.13 25.29 0.14
CA LEU A 7 -10.42 23.91 0.52
C LEU A 7 -9.18 23.22 1.13
N ALA A 8 -8.23 23.98 1.71
CA ALA A 8 -7.02 23.43 2.30
C ALA A 8 -7.32 22.41 3.41
N THR A 9 -8.35 22.66 4.23
CA THR A 9 -8.77 21.70 5.27
C THR A 9 -9.27 20.40 4.66
N VAL A 10 -10.06 20.49 3.58
CA VAL A 10 -10.55 19.32 2.86
C VAL A 10 -9.39 18.51 2.27
N LEU A 11 -8.40 19.21 1.68
CA LEU A 11 -7.19 18.57 1.15
C LEU A 11 -6.44 17.81 2.25
N ARG A 12 -6.27 18.40 3.44
CA ARG A 12 -5.62 17.72 4.57
C ARG A 12 -6.38 16.46 5.00
N VAL A 13 -7.70 16.54 5.04
CA VAL A 13 -8.53 15.38 5.36
C VAL A 13 -8.34 14.28 4.30
N ARG A 14 -8.32 14.64 3.02
CA ARG A 14 -8.11 13.68 1.92
C ARG A 14 -6.72 13.06 1.98
N GLU A 15 -5.69 13.84 2.30
CA GLU A 15 -4.33 13.33 2.51
C GLU A 15 -4.27 12.33 3.68
N SER A 16 -4.94 12.64 4.80
CA SER A 16 -5.00 11.75 5.96
C SER A 16 -5.72 10.45 5.64
N LEU A 17 -6.83 10.50 4.89
CA LEU A 17 -7.58 9.33 4.45
C LEU A 17 -6.73 8.45 3.51
N GLU A 18 -6.04 9.07 2.56
CA GLU A 18 -5.14 8.34 1.65
C GLU A 18 -4.05 7.59 2.43
N LYS A 19 -3.40 8.27 3.38
CA LYS A 19 -2.37 7.65 4.22
C LYS A 19 -2.92 6.51 5.08
N ARG A 20 -4.12 6.68 5.60
CA ARG A 20 -4.79 5.65 6.40
C ARG A 20 -5.04 4.40 5.56
N GLU A 21 -5.53 4.56 4.34
CA GLU A 21 -5.82 3.45 3.45
C GLU A 21 -4.53 2.80 2.91
N GLU A 22 -3.49 3.59 2.69
CA GLU A 22 -2.16 3.07 2.35
C GLU A 22 -1.59 2.20 3.46
N ARG A 23 -1.71 2.64 4.71
CA ARG A 23 -1.25 1.86 5.89
C ARG A 23 -2.04 0.56 6.04
N ALA A 24 -3.35 0.62 5.81
CA ALA A 24 -4.20 -0.58 5.84
C ALA A 24 -3.76 -1.59 4.78
N LEU A 25 -3.44 -1.12 3.57
CA LEU A 25 -2.93 -1.96 2.49
C LEU A 25 -1.58 -2.58 2.85
N GLN A 26 -0.66 -1.77 3.38
CA GLN A 26 0.66 -2.25 3.82
C GLN A 26 0.55 -3.32 4.91
N LYS A 27 -0.37 -3.15 5.84
CA LYS A 27 -0.62 -4.13 6.91
C LYS A 27 -1.09 -5.47 6.35
N ILE A 28 -1.99 -5.44 5.38
CA ILE A 28 -2.46 -6.67 4.70
C ILE A 28 -1.30 -7.34 3.95
N GLN A 29 -0.47 -6.57 3.25
CA GLN A 29 0.67 -7.08 2.51
C GLN A 29 1.72 -7.73 3.44
N LEU A 30 1.97 -7.14 4.61
CA LEU A 30 2.86 -7.71 5.62
C LEU A 30 2.31 -9.03 6.16
N GLU A 31 1.01 -9.11 6.41
CA GLU A 31 0.36 -10.32 6.87
C GLU A 31 0.42 -11.42 5.79
N MET A 32 0.22 -11.07 4.53
CA MET A 32 0.38 -11.99 3.41
C MET A 32 1.80 -12.54 3.32
N ALA A 33 2.80 -11.68 3.49
CA ALA A 33 4.20 -12.10 3.49
C ALA A 33 4.50 -13.05 4.64
N ARG A 34 3.95 -12.79 5.83
CA ARG A 34 4.09 -13.66 7.00
C ARG A 34 3.50 -15.05 6.75
N VAL A 35 2.29 -15.10 6.20
CA VAL A 35 1.62 -16.37 5.89
C VAL A 35 2.38 -17.12 4.80
N SER A 36 2.83 -16.45 3.75
CA SER A 36 3.64 -17.04 2.68
C SER A 36 4.93 -17.66 3.22
N HIS A 37 5.60 -16.97 4.14
CA HIS A 37 6.81 -17.48 4.79
C HIS A 37 6.53 -18.73 5.62
N GLN A 38 5.42 -18.76 6.35
CA GLN A 38 5.00 -19.94 7.09
C GLN A 38 4.73 -21.14 6.17
N ILE A 39 4.13 -20.90 5.00
CA ILE A 39 3.89 -21.94 3.99
C ILE A 39 5.23 -22.47 3.47
N GLU A 40 6.20 -21.62 3.19
CA GLU A 40 7.54 -22.01 2.76
C GLU A 40 8.26 -22.84 3.82
N GLU A 41 8.18 -22.45 5.08
CA GLU A 41 8.76 -23.20 6.20
C GLU A 41 8.14 -24.60 6.32
N LEU A 42 6.82 -24.71 6.22
CA LEU A 42 6.13 -26.01 6.26
C LEU A 42 6.48 -26.87 5.05
N THR A 43 6.59 -26.27 3.88
CA THR A 43 6.99 -26.97 2.66
C THR A 43 8.40 -27.55 2.82
N ALA A 44 9.34 -26.78 3.36
CA ALA A 44 10.69 -27.25 3.63
C ALA A 44 10.71 -28.35 4.69
N ARG A 45 9.90 -28.25 5.72
CA ARG A 45 9.77 -29.27 6.78
C ARG A 45 9.21 -30.57 6.24
N ILE A 46 8.20 -30.50 5.39
CA ILE A 46 7.62 -31.68 4.72
C ILE A 46 8.68 -32.36 3.83
N ALA A 47 9.44 -31.57 3.06
CA ALA A 47 10.51 -32.11 2.22
C ALA A 47 11.58 -32.83 3.05
N LYS A 48 12.00 -32.24 4.18
CA LYS A 48 12.95 -32.87 5.10
C LYS A 48 12.39 -34.17 5.70
N SER A 49 11.10 -34.18 6.04
CA SER A 49 10.43 -35.37 6.58
C SER A 49 10.38 -36.50 5.53
N HIS A 50 10.16 -36.18 4.26
CA HIS A 50 10.22 -37.19 3.19
C HIS A 50 11.61 -37.79 3.03
N VAL A 51 12.66 -36.97 3.06
CA VAL A 51 14.06 -37.43 2.99
C VAL A 51 14.37 -38.32 4.21
N ALA A 52 14.00 -37.89 5.40
CA ALA A 52 14.21 -38.66 6.63
C ALA A 52 13.47 -40.01 6.57
N ARG A 53 12.26 -40.04 6.04
CA ARG A 53 11.47 -41.27 5.85
C ARG A 53 12.15 -42.21 4.89
N GLU A 54 12.64 -41.75 3.74
CA GLU A 54 13.37 -42.56 2.77
C GLU A 54 14.63 -43.16 3.39
N GLN A 55 15.40 -42.37 4.15
CA GLN A 55 16.59 -42.86 4.83
C GLN A 55 16.24 -43.86 5.95
N ALA A 56 15.16 -43.63 6.68
CA ALA A 56 14.71 -44.54 7.72
C ALA A 56 14.19 -45.85 7.16
N MET A 57 13.55 -45.86 5.97
CA MET A 57 13.05 -47.05 5.30
C MET A 57 14.15 -47.94 4.69
N ALA A 58 15.38 -47.41 4.53
CA ALA A 58 16.55 -48.17 4.16
C ALA A 58 17.03 -49.13 5.24
N GLN A 59 16.57 -48.98 6.48
CA GLN A 59 16.84 -49.84 7.63
C GLN A 59 15.53 -50.26 8.29
N PRO A 60 15.52 -51.43 8.98
CA PRO A 60 14.32 -51.80 9.76
C PRO A 60 14.04 -50.74 10.85
N ILE A 61 12.86 -50.13 10.83
CA ILE A 61 12.42 -49.18 11.85
C ILE A 61 11.20 -49.74 12.57
N PRO A 62 11.01 -49.38 13.87
CA PRO A 62 9.78 -49.71 14.57
C PRO A 62 8.57 -49.07 13.88
N ALA A 63 7.45 -49.81 13.82
CA ALA A 63 6.19 -49.32 13.25
C ALA A 63 5.70 -48.04 13.92
N ARG A 64 6.01 -47.88 15.21
CA ARG A 64 5.71 -46.67 15.98
C ARG A 64 6.38 -45.43 15.39
N ASP A 65 7.65 -45.50 15.05
CA ASP A 65 8.43 -44.37 14.50
C ASP A 65 7.94 -43.99 13.10
N LEU A 66 7.62 -44.98 12.27
CA LEU A 66 7.05 -44.75 10.95
C LEU A 66 5.67 -44.08 11.08
N HIS A 67 4.84 -44.52 11.99
CA HIS A 67 3.52 -43.96 12.24
C HIS A 67 3.61 -42.50 12.68
N THR A 68 4.55 -42.17 13.57
CA THR A 68 4.80 -40.80 14.03
C THR A 68 5.23 -39.88 12.87
N LEU A 69 6.14 -40.36 12.00
CA LEU A 69 6.58 -39.59 10.82
C LEU A 69 5.41 -39.32 9.87
N LEU A 70 4.59 -40.30 9.58
CA LEU A 70 3.40 -40.16 8.72
C LEU A 70 2.40 -39.17 9.30
N TRP A 71 2.17 -39.25 10.61
CA TRP A 71 1.26 -38.34 11.30
C TRP A 71 1.75 -36.90 11.25
N GLU A 72 3.05 -36.66 11.47
CA GLU A 72 3.66 -35.33 11.39
C GLU A 72 3.52 -34.72 10.00
N VAL A 73 3.78 -35.51 8.95
CA VAL A 73 3.62 -35.06 7.56
C VAL A 73 2.17 -34.70 7.25
N GLN A 74 1.23 -35.51 7.70
CA GLN A 74 -0.20 -35.27 7.51
C GLN A 74 -0.64 -34.00 8.22
N ALA A 75 -0.23 -33.81 9.49
CA ALA A 75 -0.55 -32.62 10.27
C ALA A 75 0.04 -31.35 9.63
N ALA A 76 1.28 -31.42 9.15
CA ALA A 76 1.92 -30.31 8.43
C ALA A 76 1.21 -29.99 7.12
N GLY A 77 0.76 -31.00 6.38
CA GLY A 77 -0.01 -30.83 5.16
C GLY A 77 -1.36 -30.14 5.39
N GLU A 78 -2.06 -30.52 6.44
CA GLU A 78 -3.34 -29.90 6.83
C GLU A 78 -3.15 -28.45 7.24
N LYS A 79 -2.11 -28.17 8.03
CA LYS A 79 -1.75 -26.81 8.44
C LYS A 79 -1.41 -25.94 7.22
N LYS A 80 -0.68 -26.51 6.26
CA LYS A 80 -0.34 -25.83 5.00
C LYS A 80 -1.60 -25.46 4.21
N LYS A 81 -2.58 -26.37 4.13
CA LYS A 81 -3.86 -26.10 3.46
C LYS A 81 -4.63 -24.97 4.15
N ALA A 82 -4.65 -24.97 5.49
CA ALA A 82 -5.28 -23.91 6.25
C ALA A 82 -4.61 -22.54 5.99
N LEU A 83 -3.28 -22.52 5.92
CA LEU A 83 -2.53 -21.29 5.61
C LEU A 83 -2.79 -20.82 4.18
N HIS A 84 -2.90 -21.71 3.20
CA HIS A 84 -3.29 -21.34 1.84
C HIS A 84 -4.69 -20.74 1.78
N HIS A 85 -5.62 -21.25 2.58
CA HIS A 85 -6.95 -20.69 2.69
C HIS A 85 -6.91 -19.28 3.29
N ASP A 86 -6.14 -19.10 4.37
CA ASP A 86 -5.93 -17.78 4.97
C ASP A 86 -5.32 -16.79 3.97
N LEU A 87 -4.35 -17.26 3.17
CA LEU A 87 -3.73 -16.43 2.12
C LEU A 87 -4.75 -15.99 1.06
N GLN A 88 -5.67 -16.87 0.65
CA GLN A 88 -6.74 -16.52 -0.29
C GLN A 88 -7.66 -15.44 0.28
N ILE A 89 -8.01 -15.53 1.56
CA ILE A 89 -8.82 -14.52 2.24
C ILE A 89 -8.08 -13.18 2.26
N LEU A 90 -6.79 -13.20 2.58
CA LEU A 90 -5.96 -11.99 2.60
C LEU A 90 -5.82 -11.38 1.19
N GLU A 91 -5.71 -12.20 0.15
CA GLU A 91 -5.69 -11.73 -1.25
C GLU A 91 -6.97 -11.01 -1.62
N GLN A 92 -8.12 -11.52 -1.20
CA GLN A 92 -9.41 -10.86 -1.42
C GLN A 92 -9.47 -9.52 -0.67
N GLN A 93 -9.04 -9.50 0.59
CA GLN A 93 -8.97 -8.27 1.39
C GLN A 93 -8.02 -7.24 0.75
N ARG A 94 -6.87 -7.69 0.23
CA ARG A 94 -5.95 -6.82 -0.49
C ARG A 94 -6.60 -6.21 -1.72
N ASN A 95 -7.30 -7.02 -2.52
CA ASN A 95 -7.94 -6.54 -3.75
C ASN A 95 -9.01 -5.49 -3.45
N GLU A 96 -9.79 -5.68 -2.40
CA GLU A 96 -10.78 -4.71 -1.94
C GLU A 96 -10.09 -3.44 -1.40
N GLN A 97 -9.04 -3.60 -0.62
CA GLN A 97 -8.30 -2.47 -0.05
C GLN A 97 -7.58 -1.65 -1.13
N ILE A 98 -7.10 -2.28 -2.20
CA ILE A 98 -6.52 -1.58 -3.34
C ILE A 98 -7.56 -0.64 -3.98
N LYS A 99 -8.80 -1.08 -4.10
CA LYS A 99 -9.88 -0.25 -4.65
C LYS A 99 -10.15 0.96 -3.75
N VAL A 100 -10.22 0.73 -2.44
CA VAL A 100 -10.43 1.78 -1.44
C VAL A 100 -9.27 2.79 -1.46
N TYR A 101 -8.04 2.29 -1.52
CA TYR A 101 -6.86 3.15 -1.61
C TYR A 101 -6.86 3.98 -2.90
N ARG A 102 -7.16 3.37 -4.04
CA ARG A 102 -7.22 4.09 -5.33
C ARG A 102 -8.25 5.20 -5.33
N GLU A 103 -9.40 4.97 -4.70
CA GLU A 103 -10.44 5.98 -4.56
C GLU A 103 -9.97 7.14 -3.68
N ALA A 104 -9.37 6.84 -2.53
CA ALA A 104 -8.81 7.85 -1.63
C ALA A 104 -7.69 8.64 -2.31
N HIS A 105 -6.83 7.96 -3.08
CA HIS A 105 -5.76 8.58 -3.85
C HIS A 105 -6.31 9.53 -4.91
N ARG A 106 -7.33 9.09 -5.65
CA ARG A 106 -7.99 9.89 -6.68
C ARG A 106 -8.62 11.14 -6.09
N ASP A 107 -9.32 11.00 -4.95
CA ASP A 107 -9.95 12.11 -4.27
C ASP A 107 -8.91 13.14 -3.81
N ARG A 108 -7.80 12.69 -3.23
CA ARG A 108 -6.70 13.57 -2.82
C ARG A 108 -6.07 14.25 -4.03
N GLU A 109 -5.81 13.49 -5.11
CA GLU A 109 -5.20 14.00 -6.34
C GLU A 109 -6.07 15.10 -6.98
N THR A 110 -7.38 14.90 -7.02
CA THR A 110 -8.34 15.89 -7.51
C THR A 110 -8.22 17.20 -6.72
N MET A 111 -8.14 17.12 -5.40
CA MET A 111 -7.98 18.31 -4.54
C MET A 111 -6.63 18.98 -4.74
N THR A 112 -5.57 18.21 -4.92
CA THR A 112 -4.23 18.73 -5.21
C THR A 112 -4.22 19.48 -6.55
N ASP A 113 -4.85 18.92 -7.58
CA ASP A 113 -4.94 19.54 -8.90
C ASP A 113 -5.72 20.85 -8.84
N MET A 114 -6.82 20.88 -8.10
CA MET A 114 -7.60 22.10 -7.87
C MET A 114 -6.76 23.17 -7.17
N SER A 115 -6.01 22.78 -6.15
CA SER A 115 -5.12 23.71 -5.42
C SER A 115 -4.06 24.28 -6.36
N ASN A 116 -3.45 23.46 -7.17
CA ASN A 116 -2.43 23.88 -8.13
C ASN A 116 -2.98 24.84 -9.19
N LYS A 117 -4.17 24.54 -9.73
CA LYS A 117 -4.83 25.42 -10.69
C LYS A 117 -5.17 26.78 -10.10
N GLN A 118 -5.69 26.81 -8.88
CA GLN A 118 -6.00 28.06 -8.20
C GLN A 118 -4.76 28.86 -7.88
N ARG A 119 -3.67 28.19 -7.51
CA ARG A 119 -2.37 28.85 -7.29
C ARG A 119 -1.85 29.48 -8.57
N ASP A 120 -1.92 28.77 -9.68
CA ASP A 120 -1.48 29.27 -10.98
C ASP A 120 -2.28 30.50 -11.40
N LEU A 121 -3.60 30.46 -11.22
CA LEU A 121 -4.48 31.61 -11.48
C LEU A 121 -4.14 32.79 -10.60
N TYR A 122 -3.89 32.55 -9.32
CA TYR A 122 -3.49 33.58 -8.37
C TYR A 122 -2.16 34.23 -8.80
N GLU A 123 -1.16 33.43 -9.16
CA GLU A 123 0.13 33.93 -9.64
C GLU A 123 0.01 34.75 -10.92
N GLN A 124 -0.84 34.32 -11.85
CA GLN A 124 -1.14 35.05 -13.08
C GLN A 124 -1.78 36.41 -12.78
N GLU A 125 -2.74 36.45 -11.86
CA GLU A 125 -3.37 37.70 -11.45
C GLU A 125 -2.39 38.64 -10.75
N GLN A 126 -1.51 38.11 -9.89
CA GLN A 126 -0.46 38.89 -9.26
C GLN A 126 0.49 39.48 -10.30
N ALA A 127 0.89 38.69 -11.28
CA ALA A 127 1.75 39.15 -12.37
C ALA A 127 1.07 40.27 -13.19
N ARG A 128 -0.22 40.11 -13.50
CA ARG A 128 -1.01 41.14 -14.21
C ARG A 128 -1.11 42.41 -13.41
N THR A 129 -1.38 42.31 -12.13
CA THR A 129 -1.49 43.46 -11.23
C THR A 129 -0.17 44.21 -11.12
N GLN A 130 0.95 43.47 -11.00
CA GLN A 130 2.28 44.07 -10.96
C GLN A 130 2.62 44.73 -12.28
N GLN A 131 2.32 44.10 -13.40
CA GLN A 131 2.55 44.70 -14.74
C GLN A 131 1.75 45.97 -14.93
N LYS A 132 0.48 45.96 -14.52
CA LYS A 132 -0.39 47.12 -14.57
C LYS A 132 0.14 48.27 -13.70
N SER A 133 0.61 47.98 -12.51
CA SER A 133 1.23 48.99 -11.62
C SER A 133 2.48 49.58 -12.23
N LEU A 134 3.34 48.76 -12.82
CA LEU A 134 4.54 49.20 -13.55
C LEU A 134 4.19 50.09 -14.73
N ASP A 135 3.21 49.71 -15.51
CA ASP A 135 2.73 50.49 -16.66
C ASP A 135 2.16 51.82 -16.22
N ASP A 136 1.39 51.84 -15.16
CA ASP A 136 0.85 53.08 -14.58
C ASP A 136 1.95 54.02 -14.07
N ILE A 137 2.97 53.48 -13.40
CA ILE A 137 4.15 54.27 -12.99
C ILE A 137 4.90 54.83 -14.15
N PHE A 138 5.09 54.03 -15.18
CA PHE A 138 5.79 54.43 -16.41
C PHE A 138 5.04 55.55 -17.14
N ILE A 139 3.73 55.45 -17.27
CA ILE A 139 2.85 56.48 -17.84
C ILE A 139 2.94 57.75 -17.02
N ALA A 140 2.87 57.68 -15.69
CA ALA A 140 2.96 58.81 -14.78
C ALA A 140 4.32 59.52 -14.91
N ARG A 141 5.43 58.81 -15.03
CA ARG A 141 6.77 59.39 -15.27
C ARG A 141 6.86 60.05 -16.64
N ARG A 142 6.25 59.47 -17.65
CA ARG A 142 6.24 60.02 -19.03
C ARG A 142 5.48 61.35 -19.07
N HIS A 143 4.39 61.48 -18.29
CA HIS A 143 3.63 62.73 -18.21
C HIS A 143 4.31 63.85 -17.38
N ARG A 144 5.25 63.50 -16.50
CA ARG A 144 6.01 64.47 -15.68
C ARG A 144 7.23 65.01 -16.43
N SER A 145 7.66 64.40 -17.50
CA SER A 145 8.76 64.92 -18.33
C SER A 145 8.18 65.62 -19.55
#